data_f1b8cac0dea39a2f300f6ce950a7a556
#
_entry.id   f1b8cac0dea39a2f300f6ce950a7a556
#
_cell.length_a   1.000
_cell.length_b   1.000
_cell.length_c   1.000
_cell.angle_alpha   90.00
_cell.angle_beta   90.00
_cell.angle_gamma   90.00
#
_symmetry.space_group_name_H-M   'P 1'
#
loop_
_entity.id
_entity.type
_entity.pdbx_description
1 polymer ?
#
loop_
_entity_poly.entity_id
_entity_poly.type
_entity_poly.pdbx_seq_one_letter_code
_entity_poly.pdbx_strand_id
1 'polypeptide(L)'
;MNTSKRVIDTLKKEELQQVAKKLNLLIPKTMRKDELKNHILNTLNSKEQYQTNYIFPKAPIIIAIGDLHGDMEATLKSLKLASVIDRNIPNNTKDINKINWVGGNKVIVQLGDQIDRVRPNELVNDLCPENDSDLVDDEGSDLKIMLLFSKLASQAQKVGGNVISILGNHELMNVDGDFRYVSPKEFREFGNYFKEKRNNDNSLPYGYYSRRMAFSPGGKIAKHLAANRYSVVVIGSWLFVHGGISKPCAKKYLLKDINKSIYKWLMGSKDKNNMNYVNAIYHNDDEDESPFWSRVFSDLETWDDKCHNKEFRETINTINKNNNIKVKGMVVGHSPQFMYDKPLNSSCDNCLWRVDVGMSKAFGECDETDRNRKVQILVIKNDREFIVLKEN
;
A
#
# COMPACT_ATOMS: atom_id res chain seq x y z
N MET A 1 -28.34 9.86 12.67
CA MET A 1 -27.33 10.81 12.14
C MET A 1 -26.45 11.23 13.31
N ASN A 2 -25.19 10.85 13.32
CA ASN A 2 -24.30 10.88 14.48
C ASN A 2 -23.99 12.32 14.92
N THR A 3 -24.09 12.63 16.22
CA THR A 3 -23.85 13.96 16.81
C THR A 3 -22.48 14.54 16.41
N SER A 4 -21.47 13.68 16.27
CA SER A 4 -20.13 14.07 15.83
C SER A 4 -20.09 14.66 14.41
N LYS A 5 -20.91 14.17 13.48
CA LYS A 5 -20.95 14.70 12.11
C LYS A 5 -21.52 16.11 12.07
N ARG A 6 -22.59 16.39 12.83
CA ARG A 6 -23.21 17.74 12.91
C ARG A 6 -22.23 18.78 13.46
N VAL A 7 -21.44 18.41 14.47
CA VAL A 7 -20.44 19.32 15.06
C VAL A 7 -19.32 19.60 14.06
N ILE A 8 -18.75 18.56 13.44
CA ILE A 8 -17.65 18.71 12.45
C ILE A 8 -18.08 19.54 11.25
N ASP A 9 -19.34 19.46 10.84
CA ASP A 9 -19.91 20.21 9.70
C ASP A 9 -19.89 21.72 9.90
N THR A 10 -19.91 22.20 11.13
CA THR A 10 -19.95 23.63 11.48
C THR A 10 -18.57 24.26 11.69
N LEU A 11 -17.51 23.47 11.87
CA LEU A 11 -16.17 23.95 12.22
C LEU A 11 -15.50 24.74 11.07
N LYS A 12 -14.74 25.78 11.43
CA LYS A 12 -13.82 26.48 10.54
C LYS A 12 -12.58 25.64 10.24
N LYS A 13 -11.78 26.04 9.24
CA LYS A 13 -10.58 25.27 8.83
C LYS A 13 -9.57 25.12 9.97
N GLU A 14 -9.35 26.18 10.74
CA GLU A 14 -8.44 26.22 11.88
C GLU A 14 -8.88 25.26 13.01
N GLU A 15 -10.17 25.23 13.28
CA GLU A 15 -10.76 24.33 14.27
C GLU A 15 -10.68 22.87 13.82
N LEU A 16 -10.90 22.60 12.53
CA LEU A 16 -10.70 21.28 11.94
C LEU A 16 -9.24 20.84 12.03
N GLN A 17 -8.28 21.76 11.83
CA GLN A 17 -6.85 21.46 12.01
C GLN A 17 -6.53 21.11 13.46
N GLN A 18 -7.15 21.78 14.44
CA GLN A 18 -6.99 21.44 15.85
C GLN A 18 -7.58 20.04 16.18
N VAL A 19 -8.75 19.73 15.62
CA VAL A 19 -9.37 18.41 15.76
C VAL A 19 -8.47 17.34 15.14
N ALA A 20 -7.97 17.56 13.94
CA ALA A 20 -7.04 16.64 13.27
C ALA A 20 -5.74 16.43 14.09
N LYS A 21 -5.20 17.50 14.69
CA LYS A 21 -4.06 17.42 15.60
C LYS A 21 -4.36 16.58 16.83
N LYS A 22 -5.53 16.76 17.46
CA LYS A 22 -5.97 15.95 18.62
C LYS A 22 -6.18 14.47 18.26
N LEU A 23 -6.60 14.20 17.01
CA LEU A 23 -6.76 12.85 16.49
C LEU A 23 -5.44 12.27 15.97
N ASN A 24 -4.34 13.02 16.05
CA ASN A 24 -3.03 12.67 15.51
C ASN A 24 -3.05 12.34 14.01
N LEU A 25 -3.91 13.01 13.24
CA LEU A 25 -3.99 12.81 11.79
C LEU A 25 -2.83 13.48 11.07
N LEU A 26 -2.33 12.78 10.06
CA LEU A 26 -1.39 13.34 9.10
C LEU A 26 -2.17 14.17 8.09
N ILE A 27 -1.88 15.47 8.01
CA ILE A 27 -2.56 16.38 7.08
C ILE A 27 -1.54 17.23 6.33
N PRO A 28 -1.58 17.29 4.99
CA PRO A 28 -0.82 18.27 4.23
C PRO A 28 -1.21 19.69 4.64
N LYS A 29 -0.24 20.59 4.76
CA LYS A 29 -0.49 22.00 5.13
C LYS A 29 -1.50 22.69 4.20
N THR A 30 -1.61 22.23 2.98
CA THR A 30 -2.42 22.79 1.89
C THR A 30 -3.78 22.09 1.74
N MET A 31 -4.11 21.10 2.58
CA MET A 31 -5.39 20.40 2.49
C MET A 31 -6.57 21.37 2.60
N ARG A 32 -7.52 21.30 1.67
CA ARG A 32 -8.71 22.15 1.67
C ARG A 32 -9.64 21.81 2.84
N LYS A 33 -10.48 22.77 3.25
CA LYS A 33 -11.40 22.61 4.39
C LYS A 33 -12.25 21.34 4.27
N ASP A 34 -12.85 21.10 3.09
CA ASP A 34 -13.74 19.95 2.87
C ASP A 34 -13.00 18.61 2.87
N GLU A 35 -11.77 18.59 2.35
CA GLU A 35 -10.91 17.41 2.37
C GLU A 35 -10.50 17.07 3.81
N LEU A 36 -10.12 18.07 4.58
CA LEU A 36 -9.78 17.94 6.00
C LEU A 36 -10.97 17.45 6.83
N LYS A 37 -12.15 18.02 6.60
CA LYS A 37 -13.40 17.61 7.23
C LYS A 37 -13.71 16.14 6.94
N ASN A 38 -13.65 15.71 5.67
CA ASN A 38 -13.91 14.32 5.29
C ASN A 38 -12.87 13.38 5.89
N HIS A 39 -11.60 13.78 5.90
CA HIS A 39 -10.54 13.01 6.52
C HIS A 39 -10.78 12.79 8.03
N ILE A 40 -11.20 13.84 8.75
CA ILE A 40 -11.58 13.76 10.16
C ILE A 40 -12.82 12.88 10.34
N LEU A 41 -13.88 13.08 9.55
CA LEU A 41 -15.10 12.29 9.65
C LEU A 41 -14.85 10.80 9.35
N ASN A 42 -14.07 10.52 8.32
CA ASN A 42 -13.66 9.14 8.02
C ASN A 42 -12.92 8.51 9.20
N THR A 43 -11.99 9.23 9.83
CA THR A 43 -11.26 8.74 11.00
C THR A 43 -12.15 8.55 12.22
N LEU A 44 -13.09 9.45 12.48
CA LEU A 44 -14.02 9.34 13.61
C LEU A 44 -15.05 8.23 13.40
N ASN A 45 -15.52 8.04 12.17
CA ASN A 45 -16.43 6.97 11.81
C ASN A 45 -15.70 5.60 11.69
N SER A 46 -14.40 5.63 11.42
CA SER A 46 -13.59 4.42 11.20
C SER A 46 -13.18 3.70 12.49
N LYS A 47 -13.46 4.26 13.67
CA LYS A 47 -13.03 3.60 14.93
C LYS A 47 -13.54 2.17 15.11
N GLU A 48 -14.57 1.75 14.38
CA GLU A 48 -15.04 0.35 14.31
C GLU A 48 -15.40 -0.11 12.88
N GLN A 49 -15.77 0.79 11.99
CA GLN A 49 -16.37 0.47 10.69
C GLN A 49 -15.33 0.17 9.61
N TYR A 50 -14.11 0.73 9.71
CA TYR A 50 -13.06 0.53 8.70
C TYR A 50 -12.56 -0.92 8.65
N GLN A 51 -12.55 -1.62 9.77
CA GLN A 51 -12.04 -2.99 9.88
C GLN A 51 -13.03 -4.08 9.48
N THR A 52 -14.31 -3.75 9.52
CA THR A 52 -15.37 -4.71 9.18
C THR A 52 -15.72 -4.67 7.70
N ASN A 53 -15.42 -3.59 6.99
CA ASN A 53 -15.82 -3.40 5.59
C ASN A 53 -14.63 -3.52 4.62
N TYR A 54 -14.04 -4.71 4.53
CA TYR A 54 -13.03 -5.08 3.53
C TYR A 54 -13.63 -5.72 2.28
N ILE A 55 -14.96 -5.85 2.22
CA ILE A 55 -15.70 -6.40 1.09
C ILE A 55 -16.45 -5.27 0.41
N PHE A 56 -16.13 -5.03 -0.86
CA PHE A 56 -16.72 -3.99 -1.69
C PHE A 56 -17.58 -4.62 -2.80
N PRO A 57 -18.62 -3.92 -3.25
CA PRO A 57 -19.42 -4.37 -4.39
C PRO A 57 -18.56 -4.38 -5.66
N LYS A 58 -19.07 -5.04 -6.70
CA LYS A 58 -18.48 -5.00 -8.04
C LYS A 58 -18.36 -3.57 -8.52
N ALA A 59 -17.20 -3.25 -9.11
CA ALA A 59 -16.96 -1.98 -9.79
C ALA A 59 -16.89 -2.20 -11.32
N PRO A 60 -17.38 -1.24 -12.12
CA PRO A 60 -17.28 -1.33 -13.59
C PRO A 60 -15.85 -1.45 -14.09
N ILE A 61 -14.93 -0.73 -13.45
CA ILE A 61 -13.51 -0.72 -13.78
C ILE A 61 -12.71 -0.74 -12.47
N ILE A 62 -11.93 -1.81 -12.28
CA ILE A 62 -10.90 -1.91 -11.23
C ILE A 62 -9.55 -1.83 -11.92
N ILE A 63 -8.62 -1.09 -11.35
CA ILE A 63 -7.25 -0.95 -11.86
C ILE A 63 -6.30 -1.33 -10.72
N ALA A 64 -5.52 -2.39 -10.91
CA ALA A 64 -4.51 -2.83 -9.96
C ALA A 64 -3.14 -2.27 -10.35
N ILE A 65 -2.45 -1.70 -9.37
CA ILE A 65 -1.10 -1.14 -9.48
C ILE A 65 -0.22 -1.89 -8.49
N GLY A 66 0.91 -2.41 -8.95
CA GLY A 66 1.89 -3.11 -8.11
C GLY A 66 2.71 -2.18 -7.24
N ASP A 67 3.84 -2.68 -6.81
CA ASP A 67 4.75 -2.11 -5.84
C ASP A 67 5.43 -0.84 -6.39
N LEU A 68 5.59 0.18 -5.55
CA LEU A 68 6.05 1.52 -5.94
C LEU A 68 7.39 1.90 -5.32
N HIS A 69 7.69 1.38 -4.14
CA HIS A 69 8.97 1.55 -3.45
C HIS A 69 9.54 2.99 -3.53
N GLY A 70 8.79 3.97 -3.00
CA GLY A 70 9.24 5.36 -2.92
C GLY A 70 9.45 6.09 -4.25
N ASP A 71 9.11 5.47 -5.39
CA ASP A 71 9.32 6.03 -6.73
C ASP A 71 8.12 6.88 -7.16
N MET A 72 8.27 8.21 -7.07
CA MET A 72 7.22 9.14 -7.45
C MET A 72 6.99 9.15 -8.97
N GLU A 73 8.04 8.97 -9.77
CA GLU A 73 7.92 8.94 -11.23
C GLU A 73 7.09 7.73 -11.68
N ALA A 74 7.43 6.53 -11.19
CA ALA A 74 6.67 5.30 -11.45
C ALA A 74 5.21 5.43 -10.95
N THR A 75 5.02 6.06 -9.79
CA THR A 75 3.69 6.37 -9.23
C THR A 75 2.87 7.23 -10.19
N LEU A 76 3.42 8.34 -10.67
CA LEU A 76 2.72 9.26 -11.57
C LEU A 76 2.45 8.63 -12.94
N LYS A 77 3.41 7.87 -13.48
CA LYS A 77 3.23 7.12 -14.72
C LYS A 77 2.09 6.11 -14.59
N SER A 78 2.04 5.35 -13.50
CA SER A 78 0.96 4.38 -13.24
C SER A 78 -0.42 5.05 -13.16
N LEU A 79 -0.53 6.17 -12.45
CA LEU A 79 -1.78 6.92 -12.31
C LEU A 79 -2.24 7.57 -13.63
N LYS A 80 -1.29 8.04 -14.46
CA LYS A 80 -1.59 8.55 -15.81
C LYS A 80 -2.02 7.44 -16.75
N LEU A 81 -1.35 6.30 -16.72
CA LEU A 81 -1.69 5.12 -17.51
C LEU A 81 -3.10 4.63 -17.16
N ALA A 82 -3.46 4.68 -15.88
CA ALA A 82 -4.81 4.44 -15.40
C ALA A 82 -5.84 5.51 -15.84
N SER A 83 -5.37 6.65 -16.36
CA SER A 83 -6.19 7.82 -16.68
C SER A 83 -7.04 8.28 -15.50
N VAL A 84 -6.42 8.40 -14.31
CA VAL A 84 -7.06 8.86 -13.08
C VAL A 84 -6.49 10.17 -12.56
N ILE A 85 -5.42 10.65 -13.17
CA ILE A 85 -4.87 12.00 -12.99
C ILE A 85 -4.65 12.64 -14.36
N ASP A 86 -4.46 13.97 -14.40
CA ASP A 86 -4.19 14.69 -15.65
C ASP A 86 -2.86 14.20 -16.27
N ARG A 87 -2.90 13.84 -17.56
CA ARG A 87 -1.75 13.37 -18.33
C ARG A 87 -0.66 14.42 -18.51
N ASN A 88 -1.02 15.71 -18.44
CA ASN A 88 -0.09 16.83 -18.61
C ASN A 88 0.74 17.12 -17.35
N ILE A 89 0.49 16.48 -16.23
CA ILE A 89 1.32 16.62 -15.02
C ILE A 89 2.72 16.08 -15.33
N PRO A 90 3.81 16.84 -15.14
CA PRO A 90 5.17 16.34 -15.34
C PRO A 90 5.46 15.14 -14.43
N ASN A 91 6.21 14.14 -14.92
CA ASN A 91 6.57 12.94 -14.13
C ASN A 91 7.44 13.26 -12.92
N ASN A 92 8.17 14.36 -12.96
CA ASN A 92 9.01 14.85 -11.86
C ASN A 92 8.28 15.83 -10.92
N THR A 93 6.95 15.88 -10.95
CA THR A 93 6.15 16.77 -10.09
C THR A 93 6.32 16.36 -8.63
N LYS A 94 6.87 17.27 -7.81
CA LYS A 94 7.05 17.09 -6.35
C LYS A 94 5.89 17.66 -5.52
N ASP A 95 5.07 18.52 -6.11
CA ASP A 95 3.93 19.15 -5.43
C ASP A 95 2.65 18.33 -5.66
N ILE A 96 2.36 17.42 -4.72
CA ILE A 96 1.18 16.56 -4.76
C ILE A 96 -0.16 17.34 -4.75
N ASN A 97 -0.14 18.65 -4.42
CA ASN A 97 -1.36 19.46 -4.41
C ASN A 97 -1.87 19.75 -5.82
N LYS A 98 -0.98 19.73 -6.81
CA LYS A 98 -1.33 19.91 -8.22
C LYS A 98 -1.96 18.66 -8.84
N ILE A 99 -1.83 17.50 -8.19
CA ILE A 99 -2.31 16.21 -8.67
C ILE A 99 -3.72 15.98 -8.14
N ASN A 100 -4.72 15.92 -9.02
CA ASN A 100 -6.12 15.74 -8.64
C ASN A 100 -6.74 14.55 -9.36
N TRP A 101 -7.75 13.95 -8.75
CA TRP A 101 -8.51 12.85 -9.33
C TRP A 101 -9.36 13.31 -10.51
N VAL A 102 -9.22 12.63 -11.62
CA VAL A 102 -10.05 12.79 -12.83
C VAL A 102 -10.66 11.45 -13.29
N GLY A 103 -10.49 10.39 -12.52
CA GLY A 103 -10.82 9.02 -12.89
C GLY A 103 -12.32 8.68 -12.89
N GLY A 104 -13.21 9.63 -12.49
CA GLY A 104 -14.65 9.35 -12.38
C GLY A 104 -14.92 8.24 -11.36
N ASN A 105 -15.72 7.24 -11.75
CA ASN A 105 -16.14 6.12 -10.93
C ASN A 105 -15.19 4.90 -10.95
N LYS A 106 -13.98 5.04 -11.49
CA LYS A 106 -12.97 3.98 -11.47
C LYS A 106 -12.54 3.66 -10.05
N VAL A 107 -12.13 2.42 -9.82
CA VAL A 107 -11.55 1.96 -8.56
C VAL A 107 -10.09 1.59 -8.80
N ILE A 108 -9.19 2.22 -8.05
CA ILE A 108 -7.77 1.85 -7.99
C ILE A 108 -7.57 0.92 -6.79
N VAL A 109 -6.78 -0.14 -6.99
CA VAL A 109 -6.20 -0.94 -5.91
C VAL A 109 -4.69 -0.93 -6.08
N GLN A 110 -3.99 -0.32 -5.13
CA GLN A 110 -2.53 -0.34 -5.07
C GLN A 110 -2.12 -1.42 -4.06
N LEU A 111 -1.21 -2.33 -4.48
CA LEU A 111 -1.00 -3.63 -3.85
C LEU A 111 0.01 -3.65 -2.68
N GLY A 112 0.32 -2.50 -2.08
CA GLY A 112 1.29 -2.39 -0.99
C GLY A 112 2.68 -1.97 -1.47
N ASP A 113 3.63 -1.91 -0.56
CA ASP A 113 5.00 -1.48 -0.83
C ASP A 113 5.06 -0.13 -1.57
N GLN A 114 4.42 0.88 -0.99
CA GLN A 114 4.47 2.25 -1.48
C GLN A 114 5.81 2.93 -1.16
N ILE A 115 6.54 2.42 -0.19
CA ILE A 115 7.71 3.02 0.46
C ILE A 115 8.96 2.14 0.29
N ASP A 116 10.10 2.66 0.79
CA ASP A 116 11.38 1.97 0.81
C ASP A 116 12.06 1.87 -0.57
N ARG A 117 12.82 2.92 -0.88
CA ARG A 117 13.36 3.27 -2.21
C ARG A 117 14.63 2.53 -2.60
N VAL A 118 15.28 1.79 -1.69
CA VAL A 118 16.59 1.21 -1.97
C VAL A 118 16.66 -0.29 -1.72
N ARG A 119 17.63 -0.92 -2.38
CA ARG A 119 18.05 -2.31 -2.16
C ARG A 119 19.57 -2.28 -1.96
N PRO A 120 20.05 -1.92 -0.74
CA PRO A 120 21.46 -1.66 -0.50
C PRO A 120 22.29 -2.95 -0.63
N ASN A 121 23.49 -2.82 -1.19
CA ASN A 121 24.47 -3.91 -1.24
C ASN A 121 25.02 -4.23 0.15
N GLU A 122 25.19 -3.19 0.98
CA GLU A 122 25.69 -3.31 2.35
C GLU A 122 24.86 -2.46 3.29
N LEU A 123 24.79 -2.88 4.54
CA LEU A 123 24.13 -2.13 5.61
C LEU A 123 25.16 -1.67 6.63
N VAL A 124 25.00 -0.44 7.12
CA VAL A 124 25.75 0.11 8.26
C VAL A 124 24.74 0.40 9.38
N ASN A 125 24.89 -0.27 10.52
CA ASN A 125 23.92 -0.19 11.63
C ASN A 125 22.48 -0.48 11.19
N ASP A 126 22.29 -1.50 10.36
CA ASP A 126 21.01 -1.89 9.76
C ASP A 126 20.35 -0.79 8.89
N LEU A 127 21.13 0.14 8.35
CA LEU A 127 20.68 1.24 7.51
C LEU A 127 21.44 1.29 6.18
N CYS A 128 20.78 1.79 5.14
CA CYS A 128 21.42 2.08 3.87
C CYS A 128 22.40 3.26 4.02
N PRO A 129 23.70 3.11 3.69
CA PRO A 129 24.67 4.19 3.76
C PRO A 129 24.43 5.26 2.68
N GLU A 130 24.78 6.53 2.98
CA GLU A 130 24.59 7.67 2.04
C GLU A 130 25.44 7.55 0.76
N ASN A 131 26.49 6.75 0.78
CA ASN A 131 27.42 6.52 -0.34
C ASN A 131 27.19 5.20 -1.06
N ASP A 132 26.04 4.55 -0.83
CA ASP A 132 25.69 3.32 -1.55
C ASP A 132 25.52 3.61 -3.05
N SER A 133 26.17 2.80 -3.89
CA SER A 133 26.14 2.96 -5.35
C SER A 133 24.73 2.72 -5.95
N ASP A 134 23.88 2.04 -5.21
CA ASP A 134 22.52 1.68 -5.66
C ASP A 134 21.45 2.77 -5.37
N LEU A 135 21.88 3.92 -4.83
CA LEU A 135 21.02 5.10 -4.63
C LEU A 135 20.71 5.81 -5.94
N VAL A 136 20.06 5.13 -6.86
CA VAL A 136 19.69 5.71 -8.15
C VAL A 136 18.53 6.69 -7.97
N ASP A 137 18.78 7.97 -8.31
CA ASP A 137 17.77 9.04 -8.28
C ASP A 137 16.90 9.06 -7.01
N ASP A 138 17.55 8.91 -5.84
CA ASP A 138 16.83 8.98 -4.56
C ASP A 138 16.00 10.26 -4.45
N GLU A 139 14.68 10.13 -4.43
CA GLU A 139 13.75 11.27 -4.46
C GLU A 139 13.29 11.72 -3.06
N GLY A 140 13.33 10.82 -2.07
CA GLY A 140 12.74 11.03 -0.75
C GLY A 140 11.23 11.31 -0.87
N SER A 141 10.47 10.33 -1.32
CA SER A 141 9.06 10.51 -1.71
C SER A 141 8.05 9.61 -0.99
N ASP A 142 8.48 8.81 -0.03
CA ASP A 142 7.62 7.89 0.73
C ASP A 142 6.38 8.56 1.30
N LEU A 143 6.59 9.62 2.06
CA LEU A 143 5.51 10.36 2.70
C LEU A 143 4.58 11.01 1.68
N LYS A 144 5.15 11.54 0.58
CA LYS A 144 4.37 12.18 -0.48
C LYS A 144 3.49 11.17 -1.20
N ILE A 145 4.01 9.96 -1.49
CA ILE A 145 3.24 8.89 -2.15
C ILE A 145 2.08 8.46 -1.26
N MET A 146 2.33 8.16 0.01
CA MET A 146 1.28 7.79 0.97
C MET A 146 0.18 8.85 1.06
N LEU A 147 0.56 10.14 1.13
CA LEU A 147 -0.38 11.26 1.20
C LEU A 147 -1.13 11.48 -0.12
N LEU A 148 -0.47 11.27 -1.26
CA LEU A 148 -1.11 11.37 -2.59
C LEU A 148 -2.22 10.34 -2.73
N PHE A 149 -1.97 9.07 -2.43
CA PHE A 149 -3.00 8.03 -2.50
C PHE A 149 -4.18 8.34 -1.57
N SER A 150 -3.92 8.81 -0.35
CA SER A 150 -4.99 9.19 0.59
C SER A 150 -5.79 10.40 0.11
N LYS A 151 -5.14 11.40 -0.52
CA LYS A 151 -5.79 12.55 -1.14
C LYS A 151 -6.68 12.11 -2.31
N LEU A 152 -6.15 11.29 -3.21
CA LEU A 152 -6.89 10.78 -4.36
C LEU A 152 -8.08 9.92 -3.93
N ALA A 153 -7.94 9.10 -2.87
CA ALA A 153 -9.05 8.35 -2.29
C ALA A 153 -10.19 9.26 -1.84
N SER A 154 -9.86 10.32 -1.09
CA SER A 154 -10.85 11.31 -0.65
C SER A 154 -11.54 12.04 -1.80
N GLN A 155 -10.84 12.29 -2.91
CA GLN A 155 -11.40 12.93 -4.10
C GLN A 155 -12.25 11.96 -4.93
N ALA A 156 -11.78 10.73 -5.13
CA ALA A 156 -12.48 9.69 -5.90
C ALA A 156 -13.85 9.37 -5.29
N GLN A 157 -13.92 9.20 -3.97
CA GLN A 157 -15.16 8.90 -3.25
C GLN A 157 -16.27 9.92 -3.47
N LYS A 158 -15.92 11.19 -3.72
CA LYS A 158 -16.90 12.26 -3.99
C LYS A 158 -17.62 12.11 -5.33
N VAL A 159 -17.04 11.37 -6.26
CA VAL A 159 -17.54 11.17 -7.63
C VAL A 159 -17.87 9.70 -7.94
N GLY A 160 -18.02 8.89 -6.88
CA GLY A 160 -18.39 7.48 -7.01
C GLY A 160 -17.24 6.53 -7.37
N GLY A 161 -16.00 7.02 -7.41
CA GLY A 161 -14.79 6.22 -7.53
C GLY A 161 -14.19 5.84 -6.19
N ASN A 162 -13.05 5.13 -6.21
CA ASN A 162 -12.30 4.84 -5.00
C ASN A 162 -10.79 4.65 -5.30
N VAL A 163 -9.96 4.88 -4.28
CA VAL A 163 -8.55 4.49 -4.28
C VAL A 163 -8.30 3.72 -3.00
N ILE A 164 -8.06 2.43 -3.15
CA ILE A 164 -7.82 1.49 -2.06
C ILE A 164 -6.34 1.13 -2.10
N SER A 165 -5.66 1.26 -0.98
CA SER A 165 -4.28 0.82 -0.83
C SER A 165 -4.21 -0.36 0.12
N ILE A 166 -3.40 -1.34 -0.24
CA ILE A 166 -3.08 -2.51 0.58
C ILE A 166 -1.81 -2.20 1.38
N LEU A 167 -1.62 -2.85 2.52
CA LEU A 167 -0.37 -2.87 3.26
C LEU A 167 0.54 -3.93 2.67
N GLY A 168 1.77 -3.56 2.35
CA GLY A 168 2.83 -4.52 2.04
C GLY A 168 3.72 -4.80 3.25
N ASN A 169 4.70 -5.67 3.06
CA ASN A 169 5.67 -5.97 4.12
C ASN A 169 6.55 -4.76 4.43
N HIS A 170 6.88 -3.90 3.47
CA HIS A 170 7.70 -2.71 3.69
C HIS A 170 7.02 -1.67 4.61
N GLU A 171 5.70 -1.44 4.48
CA GLU A 171 4.98 -0.63 5.45
C GLU A 171 5.07 -1.21 6.86
N LEU A 172 4.93 -2.54 7.00
CA LEU A 172 4.94 -3.22 8.30
C LEU A 172 6.35 -3.34 8.88
N MET A 173 7.40 -3.51 8.05
CA MET A 173 8.81 -3.42 8.47
C MET A 173 9.09 -2.06 9.12
N ASN A 174 8.63 -0.98 8.52
CA ASN A 174 8.77 0.35 9.09
C ASN A 174 8.04 0.49 10.43
N VAL A 175 6.87 -0.11 10.58
CA VAL A 175 6.12 -0.13 11.87
C VAL A 175 6.90 -0.88 12.95
N ASP A 176 7.58 -1.94 12.56
CA ASP A 176 8.43 -2.75 13.44
C ASP A 176 9.77 -2.07 13.77
N GLY A 177 10.16 -1.09 12.96
CA GLY A 177 11.40 -0.32 13.11
C GLY A 177 12.56 -0.86 12.33
N ASP A 178 12.29 -1.72 11.35
CA ASP A 178 13.26 -2.19 10.36
C ASP A 178 13.29 -1.22 9.18
N PHE A 179 14.41 -0.52 9.04
CA PHE A 179 14.60 0.56 8.04
C PHE A 179 15.71 0.23 7.03
N ARG A 180 16.06 -1.02 6.87
CA ARG A 180 17.18 -1.42 5.99
C ARG A 180 17.00 -1.02 4.52
N TYR A 181 15.76 -0.79 4.08
CA TYR A 181 15.43 -0.39 2.70
C TYR A 181 15.06 1.09 2.56
N VAL A 182 15.19 1.86 3.63
CA VAL A 182 14.91 3.29 3.65
C VAL A 182 16.11 4.07 3.16
N SER A 183 15.92 4.92 2.16
CA SER A 183 16.99 5.76 1.64
C SER A 183 17.32 6.93 2.57
N PRO A 184 18.54 7.50 2.49
CA PRO A 184 18.91 8.71 3.24
C PRO A 184 17.98 9.89 3.00
N LYS A 185 17.47 10.09 1.77
CA LYS A 185 16.55 11.19 1.48
C LYS A 185 15.14 10.92 2.00
N GLU A 186 14.71 9.67 2.10
CA GLU A 186 13.44 9.30 2.75
C GLU A 186 13.49 9.59 4.25
N PHE A 187 14.59 9.30 4.95
CA PHE A 187 14.77 9.77 6.33
C PHE A 187 14.68 11.29 6.40
N ARG A 188 15.39 12.01 5.52
CA ARG A 188 15.41 13.48 5.48
C ARG A 188 14.01 14.06 5.20
N GLU A 189 13.18 13.41 4.38
CA GLU A 189 11.78 13.79 4.17
C GLU A 189 11.00 13.83 5.50
N PHE A 190 11.15 12.80 6.32
CA PHE A 190 10.52 12.70 7.64
C PHE A 190 11.06 13.74 8.61
N GLY A 191 12.38 13.91 8.70
CA GLY A 191 13.01 14.92 9.53
C GLY A 191 12.51 16.34 9.23
N ASN A 192 12.40 16.67 7.94
CA ASN A 192 11.86 17.96 7.49
C ASN A 192 10.36 18.11 7.77
N TYR A 193 9.58 17.07 7.56
CA TYR A 193 8.13 17.11 7.78
C TYR A 193 7.78 17.28 9.26
N PHE A 194 8.44 16.52 10.13
CA PHE A 194 8.22 16.55 11.57
C PHE A 194 9.08 17.61 12.30
N LYS A 195 9.95 18.33 11.59
CA LYS A 195 10.86 19.35 12.13
C LYS A 195 11.77 18.78 13.22
N GLU A 196 12.41 17.66 12.92
CA GLU A 196 13.37 17.04 13.81
C GLU A 196 14.49 18.02 14.15
N LYS A 197 14.85 18.11 15.43
CA LYS A 197 16.05 18.85 15.84
C LYS A 197 17.26 17.97 15.56
N ARG A 198 18.27 18.51 14.87
CA ARG A 198 19.53 17.79 14.68
C ARG A 198 20.11 17.42 16.05
N ASN A 199 20.37 16.16 16.24
CA ASN A 199 21.07 15.64 17.39
C ASN A 199 22.58 15.71 17.11
N ASN A 200 23.42 15.81 18.15
CA ASN A 200 24.88 15.72 18.02
C ASN A 200 25.36 14.29 17.70
N ASP A 201 24.46 13.33 17.66
CA ASP A 201 24.74 11.95 17.28
C ASP A 201 24.73 11.84 15.75
N ASN A 202 25.95 11.78 15.18
CA ASN A 202 26.16 11.62 13.74
C ASN A 202 26.10 10.14 13.28
N SER A 203 25.80 9.19 14.17
CA SER A 203 25.73 7.76 13.84
C SER A 203 24.43 7.39 13.11
N LEU A 204 23.39 8.22 13.23
CA LEU A 204 22.09 7.99 12.61
C LEU A 204 21.73 9.11 11.63
N PRO A 205 21.06 8.81 10.51
CA PRO A 205 20.69 9.81 9.53
C PRO A 205 19.66 10.80 10.10
N TYR A 206 19.74 12.05 9.67
CA TYR A 206 18.73 13.07 10.01
C TYR A 206 17.35 12.61 9.53
N GLY A 207 16.39 12.58 10.44
CA GLY A 207 15.03 12.09 10.23
C GLY A 207 14.77 10.69 10.75
N TYR A 208 15.79 9.96 11.18
CA TYR A 208 15.65 8.62 11.73
C TYR A 208 14.64 8.56 12.90
N TYR A 209 14.82 9.43 13.90
CA TYR A 209 13.92 9.45 15.06
C TYR A 209 12.50 9.88 14.68
N SER A 210 12.37 10.83 13.75
CA SER A 210 11.06 11.23 13.23
C SER A 210 10.34 10.10 12.53
N ARG A 211 11.03 9.33 11.68
CA ARG A 211 10.47 8.17 10.99
C ARG A 211 10.09 7.09 11.99
N ARG A 212 11.01 6.71 12.87
CA ARG A 212 10.77 5.69 13.90
C ARG A 212 9.56 6.02 14.78
N MET A 213 9.47 7.24 15.30
CA MET A 213 8.33 7.69 16.10
C MET A 213 7.02 7.72 15.32
N ALA A 214 7.09 8.12 14.05
CA ALA A 214 5.91 8.22 13.20
C ALA A 214 5.33 6.84 12.85
N PHE A 215 6.19 5.86 12.54
CA PHE A 215 5.78 4.50 12.19
C PHE A 215 5.52 3.60 13.39
N SER A 216 6.15 3.83 14.56
CA SER A 216 5.91 3.01 15.75
C SER A 216 4.41 2.79 16.00
N PRO A 217 3.98 1.62 16.49
CA PRO A 217 2.57 1.35 16.79
C PRO A 217 1.94 2.46 17.63
N GLY A 218 0.85 3.05 17.14
CA GLY A 218 0.23 4.23 17.76
C GLY A 218 0.81 5.58 17.31
N GLY A 219 1.90 5.58 16.53
CA GLY A 219 2.49 6.77 15.91
C GLY A 219 1.60 7.39 14.82
N LYS A 220 1.99 8.53 14.30
CA LYS A 220 1.15 9.28 13.34
C LYS A 220 1.00 8.56 12.00
N ILE A 221 2.08 7.98 11.48
CA ILE A 221 2.04 7.21 10.23
C ILE A 221 1.34 5.87 10.47
N ALA A 222 1.67 5.14 11.53
CA ALA A 222 0.99 3.89 11.84
C ALA A 222 -0.54 4.08 11.92
N LYS A 223 -1.02 5.13 12.60
CA LYS A 223 -2.44 5.48 12.64
C LYS A 223 -3.00 5.90 11.27
N HIS A 224 -2.20 6.60 10.47
CA HIS A 224 -2.58 6.93 9.11
C HIS A 224 -2.73 5.68 8.22
N LEU A 225 -1.80 4.74 8.32
CA LEU A 225 -1.90 3.43 7.65
C LEU A 225 -3.14 2.68 8.12
N ALA A 226 -3.36 2.58 9.43
CA ALA A 226 -4.56 1.96 10.00
C ALA A 226 -5.86 2.55 9.46
N ALA A 227 -5.92 3.87 9.28
CA ALA A 227 -7.13 4.56 8.82
C ALA A 227 -7.35 4.51 7.30
N ASN A 228 -6.32 4.24 6.51
CA ASN A 228 -6.36 4.41 5.06
C ASN A 228 -5.87 3.19 4.25
N ARG A 229 -5.49 2.11 4.91
CA ARG A 229 -4.94 0.90 4.25
C ARG A 229 -5.62 -0.37 4.78
N TYR A 230 -5.66 -1.38 3.94
CA TYR A 230 -6.15 -2.72 4.27
C TYR A 230 -5.01 -3.74 4.19
N SER A 231 -5.09 -4.81 4.96
CA SER A 231 -4.23 -5.97 4.75
C SER A 231 -4.70 -6.80 3.56
N VAL A 232 -6.02 -6.90 3.40
CA VAL A 232 -6.66 -7.65 2.33
C VAL A 232 -8.02 -7.06 2.03
N VAL A 233 -8.41 -7.01 0.74
CA VAL A 233 -9.75 -6.56 0.32
C VAL A 233 -10.36 -7.49 -0.73
N VAL A 234 -11.68 -7.51 -0.76
CA VAL A 234 -12.46 -8.16 -1.81
C VAL A 234 -13.28 -7.11 -2.54
N ILE A 235 -13.19 -7.08 -3.87
CA ILE A 235 -14.01 -6.22 -4.72
C ILE A 235 -14.68 -7.09 -5.78
N GLY A 236 -16.00 -7.20 -5.70
CA GLY A 236 -16.73 -8.11 -6.56
C GLY A 236 -16.28 -9.55 -6.37
N SER A 237 -15.68 -10.16 -7.40
CA SER A 237 -15.16 -11.53 -7.37
C SER A 237 -13.63 -11.61 -7.20
N TRP A 238 -12.97 -10.52 -6.83
CA TRP A 238 -11.50 -10.44 -6.79
C TRP A 238 -11.00 -10.17 -5.38
N LEU A 239 -10.06 -10.98 -4.94
CA LEU A 239 -9.28 -10.79 -3.72
C LEU A 239 -7.98 -10.07 -4.07
N PHE A 240 -7.67 -9.00 -3.33
CA PHE A 240 -6.43 -8.25 -3.46
C PHE A 240 -5.67 -8.35 -2.14
N VAL A 241 -4.42 -8.75 -2.22
CA VAL A 241 -3.53 -8.95 -1.08
C VAL A 241 -2.09 -8.80 -1.56
N HIS A 242 -1.18 -8.34 -0.71
CA HIS A 242 0.19 -8.04 -1.12
C HIS A 242 0.96 -9.31 -1.52
N GLY A 243 1.30 -10.21 -0.56
CA GLY A 243 2.06 -11.42 -0.85
C GLY A 243 1.21 -12.59 -1.37
N GLY A 244 -0.02 -12.71 -0.86
CA GLY A 244 -0.95 -13.79 -1.22
C GLY A 244 -1.58 -14.46 -0.01
N ILE A 245 -2.65 -15.20 -0.24
CA ILE A 245 -3.25 -16.06 0.77
C ILE A 245 -2.98 -17.51 0.36
N SER A 246 -2.00 -18.13 0.97
CA SER A 246 -1.70 -19.54 0.77
C SER A 246 -2.77 -20.47 1.35
N LYS A 247 -2.72 -21.75 1.03
CA LYS A 247 -3.67 -22.72 1.56
C LYS A 247 -3.55 -22.91 3.09
N PRO A 248 -2.35 -22.96 3.68
CA PRO A 248 -2.19 -22.94 5.14
C PRO A 248 -2.77 -21.67 5.77
N CYS A 249 -2.45 -20.49 5.24
CA CYS A 249 -3.00 -19.21 5.70
C CYS A 249 -4.55 -19.20 5.64
N ALA A 250 -5.15 -19.61 4.52
CA ALA A 250 -6.60 -19.67 4.34
C ALA A 250 -7.31 -20.62 5.32
N LYS A 251 -6.65 -21.69 5.77
CA LYS A 251 -7.18 -22.63 6.76
C LYS A 251 -7.16 -22.05 8.17
N LYS A 252 -6.10 -21.31 8.51
CA LYS A 252 -5.85 -20.81 9.88
C LYS A 252 -6.54 -19.48 10.18
N TYR A 253 -6.64 -18.58 9.19
CA TYR A 253 -6.98 -17.18 9.42
C TYR A 253 -8.18 -16.73 8.60
N LEU A 254 -9.07 -15.96 9.21
CA LEU A 254 -10.15 -15.28 8.51
C LEU A 254 -9.69 -13.92 8.00
N LEU A 255 -10.09 -13.53 6.81
CA LEU A 255 -9.71 -12.24 6.19
C LEU A 255 -10.06 -11.04 7.09
N LYS A 256 -11.21 -11.10 7.77
CA LYS A 256 -11.63 -10.07 8.74
C LYS A 256 -10.66 -9.94 9.92
N ASP A 257 -10.12 -11.07 10.40
CA ASP A 257 -9.26 -11.09 11.58
C ASP A 257 -7.83 -10.63 11.21
N ILE A 258 -7.36 -10.93 10.00
CA ILE A 258 -6.12 -10.37 9.44
C ILE A 258 -6.21 -8.83 9.45
N ASN A 259 -7.24 -8.25 8.80
CA ASN A 259 -7.44 -6.81 8.77
C ASN A 259 -7.53 -6.20 10.18
N LYS A 260 -8.34 -6.82 11.05
CA LYS A 260 -8.59 -6.32 12.43
C LYS A 260 -7.32 -6.33 13.29
N SER A 261 -6.53 -7.39 13.19
CA SER A 261 -5.35 -7.54 14.05
C SER A 261 -4.24 -6.58 13.67
N ILE A 262 -3.97 -6.42 12.38
CA ILE A 262 -3.01 -5.43 11.88
C ILE A 262 -3.48 -4.00 12.23
N TYR A 263 -4.74 -3.68 12.01
CA TYR A 263 -5.27 -2.38 12.41
C TYR A 263 -5.03 -2.09 13.91
N LYS A 264 -5.35 -3.04 14.79
CA LYS A 264 -5.16 -2.86 16.23
C LYS A 264 -3.68 -2.63 16.57
N TRP A 265 -2.78 -3.36 15.93
CA TRP A 265 -1.35 -3.19 16.10
C TRP A 265 -0.91 -1.79 15.65
N LEU A 266 -1.27 -1.37 14.45
CA LEU A 266 -1.00 -0.03 13.92
C LEU A 266 -1.56 1.09 14.83
N MET A 267 -2.71 0.86 15.46
CA MET A 267 -3.32 1.79 16.44
C MET A 267 -2.62 1.80 17.79
N GLY A 268 -1.62 0.94 18.00
CA GLY A 268 -0.84 0.85 19.25
C GLY A 268 -1.48 -0.02 20.32
N SER A 269 -2.31 -0.99 19.94
CA SER A 269 -2.87 -1.96 20.89
C SER A 269 -1.76 -2.81 21.51
N LYS A 270 -1.80 -2.96 22.83
CA LYS A 270 -0.93 -3.83 23.62
C LYS A 270 -1.63 -5.13 24.04
N ASP A 271 -2.78 -5.43 23.47
CA ASP A 271 -3.53 -6.67 23.73
C ASP A 271 -2.67 -7.88 23.34
N LYS A 272 -2.35 -8.71 24.33
CA LYS A 272 -1.48 -9.88 24.16
C LYS A 272 -2.01 -10.86 23.11
N ASN A 273 -3.32 -11.10 23.09
CA ASN A 273 -3.92 -12.01 22.11
C ASN A 273 -3.80 -11.44 20.69
N ASN A 274 -3.98 -10.11 20.55
CA ASN A 274 -3.76 -9.45 19.28
C ASN A 274 -2.32 -9.53 18.84
N MET A 275 -1.35 -9.32 19.73
CA MET A 275 0.08 -9.40 19.39
C MET A 275 0.48 -10.83 19.00
N ASN A 276 -0.02 -11.86 19.71
CA ASN A 276 0.20 -13.25 19.30
C ASN A 276 -0.34 -13.53 17.88
N TYR A 277 -1.48 -12.93 17.53
CA TYR A 277 -2.04 -13.08 16.19
C TYR A 277 -1.19 -12.34 15.15
N VAL A 278 -0.73 -11.11 15.43
CA VAL A 278 0.18 -10.36 14.56
C VAL A 278 1.47 -11.15 14.34
N ASN A 279 2.07 -11.69 15.41
CA ASN A 279 3.26 -12.51 15.29
C ASN A 279 3.03 -13.73 14.39
N ALA A 280 1.87 -14.35 14.47
CA ALA A 280 1.55 -15.53 13.67
C ALA A 280 1.30 -15.22 12.16
N ILE A 281 0.89 -13.99 11.81
CA ILE A 281 0.61 -13.62 10.41
C ILE A 281 1.66 -12.72 9.78
N TYR A 282 2.53 -12.08 10.57
CA TYR A 282 3.55 -11.16 10.05
C TYR A 282 4.97 -11.59 10.42
N HIS A 283 5.24 -11.97 11.69
CA HIS A 283 6.55 -12.41 12.17
C HIS A 283 6.73 -13.94 12.13
N ASN A 284 5.95 -14.65 11.31
CA ASN A 284 6.04 -16.09 11.20
C ASN A 284 7.33 -16.50 10.47
N ASP A 285 8.04 -17.50 11.00
CA ASP A 285 9.21 -18.09 10.33
C ASP A 285 8.82 -18.79 9.02
N ASP A 286 7.57 -19.28 8.91
CA ASP A 286 7.00 -19.78 7.66
C ASP A 286 6.34 -18.64 6.90
N GLU A 287 7.11 -18.02 6.00
CA GLU A 287 6.66 -16.90 5.16
C GLU A 287 5.41 -17.27 4.35
N ASP A 288 5.23 -18.52 3.99
CA ASP A 288 4.08 -18.99 3.20
C ASP A 288 2.76 -18.88 3.96
N GLU A 289 2.78 -18.81 5.28
CA GLU A 289 1.59 -18.56 6.09
C GLU A 289 1.26 -17.06 6.23
N SER A 290 2.11 -16.17 5.78
CA SER A 290 1.93 -14.73 5.89
C SER A 290 1.27 -14.14 4.64
N PRO A 291 0.20 -13.33 4.77
CA PRO A 291 -0.38 -12.62 3.63
C PRO A 291 0.52 -11.49 3.09
N PHE A 292 1.59 -11.15 3.80
CA PHE A 292 2.52 -10.06 3.46
C PHE A 292 3.83 -10.57 2.86
N TRP A 293 4.25 -11.79 3.19
CA TRP A 293 5.55 -12.36 2.79
C TRP A 293 5.43 -13.52 1.82
N SER A 294 4.27 -14.17 1.74
CA SER A 294 4.11 -15.38 0.92
C SER A 294 4.44 -15.13 -0.55
N ARG A 295 5.23 -16.03 -1.11
CA ARG A 295 5.59 -16.08 -2.53
C ARG A 295 4.98 -17.29 -3.25
N VAL A 296 4.19 -18.11 -2.56
CA VAL A 296 3.59 -19.36 -3.09
C VAL A 296 2.90 -19.15 -4.45
N PHE A 297 2.25 -18.00 -4.66
CA PHE A 297 1.54 -17.71 -5.89
C PHE A 297 2.21 -16.66 -6.79
N SER A 298 3.34 -16.10 -6.37
CA SER A 298 4.04 -15.06 -7.12
C SER A 298 5.45 -15.46 -7.58
N ASP A 299 6.08 -16.45 -6.96
CA ASP A 299 7.34 -17.04 -7.41
C ASP A 299 7.10 -17.96 -8.62
N LEU A 300 7.82 -17.71 -9.72
CA LEU A 300 7.73 -18.49 -10.95
C LEU A 300 8.89 -19.46 -11.18
N GLU A 301 9.94 -19.44 -10.35
CA GLU A 301 11.05 -20.40 -10.48
C GLU A 301 10.60 -21.84 -10.27
N THR A 302 9.73 -22.02 -9.29
CA THR A 302 9.21 -23.34 -8.90
C THR A 302 7.81 -23.62 -9.43
N TRP A 303 7.28 -22.75 -10.31
CA TRP A 303 5.89 -22.83 -10.76
C TRP A 303 5.64 -24.07 -11.64
N ASP A 304 4.80 -24.98 -11.16
CA ASP A 304 4.24 -26.11 -11.91
C ASP A 304 2.74 -25.90 -12.13
N ASP A 305 2.30 -25.76 -13.38
CA ASP A 305 0.91 -25.45 -13.72
C ASP A 305 -0.11 -26.48 -13.17
N LYS A 306 0.24 -27.75 -13.12
CA LYS A 306 -0.69 -28.79 -12.63
C LYS A 306 -0.87 -28.71 -11.12
N CYS A 307 0.25 -28.63 -10.39
CA CYS A 307 0.25 -28.58 -8.93
C CYS A 307 -0.34 -27.27 -8.43
N HIS A 308 0.17 -26.13 -8.91
CA HIS A 308 -0.24 -24.83 -8.44
C HIS A 308 -1.67 -24.46 -8.85
N ASN A 309 -2.15 -24.85 -10.04
CA ASN A 309 -3.54 -24.64 -10.43
C ASN A 309 -4.51 -25.39 -9.51
N LYS A 310 -4.18 -26.63 -9.11
CA LYS A 310 -4.98 -27.39 -8.15
C LYS A 310 -4.98 -26.72 -6.78
N GLU A 311 -3.80 -26.41 -6.27
CA GLU A 311 -3.62 -25.77 -4.97
C GLU A 311 -4.30 -24.41 -4.90
N PHE A 312 -4.17 -23.57 -5.94
CA PHE A 312 -4.85 -22.28 -6.03
C PHE A 312 -6.38 -22.43 -5.95
N ARG A 313 -6.97 -23.36 -6.72
CA ARG A 313 -8.42 -23.62 -6.68
C ARG A 313 -8.89 -24.09 -5.31
N GLU A 314 -8.14 -24.97 -4.66
CA GLU A 314 -8.43 -25.42 -3.30
C GLU A 314 -8.31 -24.29 -2.28
N THR A 315 -7.34 -23.40 -2.45
CA THR A 315 -7.18 -22.20 -1.63
C THR A 315 -8.36 -21.25 -1.78
N ILE A 316 -8.75 -20.92 -3.00
CA ILE A 316 -9.93 -20.06 -3.27
C ILE A 316 -11.20 -20.69 -2.67
N ASN A 317 -11.40 -21.97 -2.79
CA ASN A 317 -12.53 -22.67 -2.19
C ASN A 317 -12.50 -22.58 -0.65
N THR A 318 -11.33 -22.71 -0.05
CA THR A 318 -11.15 -22.60 1.41
C THR A 318 -11.44 -21.17 1.89
N ILE A 319 -10.91 -20.16 1.19
CA ILE A 319 -11.21 -18.75 1.46
C ILE A 319 -12.72 -18.50 1.40
N ASN A 320 -13.37 -18.93 0.33
CA ASN A 320 -14.81 -18.74 0.12
C ASN A 320 -15.63 -19.37 1.24
N LYS A 321 -15.32 -20.63 1.58
CA LYS A 321 -16.00 -21.37 2.64
C LYS A 321 -15.85 -20.69 3.99
N ASN A 322 -14.62 -20.36 4.38
CA ASN A 322 -14.33 -19.87 5.71
C ASN A 322 -14.84 -18.44 5.94
N ASN A 323 -14.85 -17.60 4.90
CA ASN A 323 -15.26 -16.20 4.99
C ASN A 323 -16.70 -15.94 4.49
N ASN A 324 -17.41 -16.98 4.02
CA ASN A 324 -18.75 -16.85 3.43
C ASN A 324 -18.81 -15.81 2.30
N ILE A 325 -17.85 -15.89 1.37
CA ILE A 325 -17.73 -15.00 0.20
C ILE A 325 -17.70 -15.81 -1.10
N LYS A 326 -17.64 -15.12 -2.25
CA LYS A 326 -17.59 -15.75 -3.58
C LYS A 326 -16.54 -15.08 -4.47
N VAL A 327 -15.25 -15.24 -4.11
CA VAL A 327 -14.17 -14.81 -4.97
C VAL A 327 -13.85 -15.89 -6.02
N LYS A 328 -13.39 -15.45 -7.18
CA LYS A 328 -12.96 -16.32 -8.29
C LYS A 328 -11.45 -16.33 -8.42
N GLY A 329 -10.80 -15.22 -8.03
CA GLY A 329 -9.38 -15.04 -8.24
C GLY A 329 -8.74 -14.11 -7.24
N MET A 330 -7.43 -14.01 -7.36
CA MET A 330 -6.54 -13.24 -6.50
C MET A 330 -5.60 -12.38 -7.35
N VAL A 331 -5.32 -11.18 -6.86
CA VAL A 331 -4.32 -10.28 -7.43
C VAL A 331 -3.25 -10.03 -6.36
N VAL A 332 -1.99 -10.24 -6.70
CA VAL A 332 -0.83 -10.16 -5.78
C VAL A 332 0.26 -9.23 -6.31
N GLY A 333 1.05 -8.65 -5.40
CA GLY A 333 2.27 -7.89 -5.62
C GLY A 333 3.51 -8.65 -5.15
N HIS A 334 4.42 -7.98 -4.44
CA HIS A 334 5.50 -8.51 -3.60
C HIS A 334 6.67 -9.20 -4.32
N SER A 335 6.42 -9.95 -5.37
CA SER A 335 7.46 -10.66 -6.12
C SER A 335 7.66 -10.01 -7.48
N PRO A 336 8.77 -9.27 -7.69
CA PRO A 336 9.01 -8.56 -8.94
C PRO A 336 9.16 -9.54 -10.11
N GLN A 337 8.21 -9.49 -11.03
CA GLN A 337 8.12 -10.48 -12.12
C GLN A 337 9.25 -10.38 -13.14
N PHE A 338 9.92 -9.21 -13.24
CA PHE A 338 11.10 -9.08 -14.10
C PHE A 338 12.24 -10.07 -13.71
N MET A 339 12.33 -10.45 -12.44
CA MET A 339 13.32 -11.43 -11.97
C MET A 339 13.15 -12.81 -12.63
N TYR A 340 11.96 -13.09 -13.15
CA TYR A 340 11.63 -14.31 -13.90
C TYR A 340 11.51 -14.05 -15.41
N ASP A 341 12.03 -12.91 -15.89
CA ASP A 341 11.88 -12.44 -17.28
C ASP A 341 10.42 -12.40 -17.74
N LYS A 342 9.52 -11.94 -16.86
CA LYS A 342 8.10 -11.82 -17.13
C LYS A 342 7.59 -10.37 -16.93
N PRO A 343 6.69 -9.91 -17.80
CA PRO A 343 5.89 -8.73 -17.54
C PRO A 343 4.80 -9.04 -16.50
N LEU A 344 3.89 -8.10 -16.28
CA LEU A 344 2.63 -8.34 -15.59
C LEU A 344 1.93 -9.55 -16.24
N ASN A 345 1.59 -10.56 -15.45
CA ASN A 345 1.15 -11.84 -15.97
C ASN A 345 0.06 -12.50 -15.13
N SER A 346 -0.51 -13.58 -15.66
CA SER A 346 -1.53 -14.37 -14.98
C SER A 346 -1.27 -15.86 -15.13
N SER A 347 -1.91 -16.63 -14.25
CA SER A 347 -2.01 -18.08 -14.26
C SER A 347 -3.44 -18.53 -13.90
N CYS A 348 -3.66 -19.84 -13.86
CA CYS A 348 -4.93 -20.43 -13.40
C CYS A 348 -6.16 -19.91 -14.17
N ASP A 349 -6.09 -19.90 -15.50
CA ASP A 349 -7.14 -19.38 -16.38
C ASP A 349 -7.50 -17.91 -16.10
N ASN A 350 -6.51 -17.06 -15.90
CA ASN A 350 -6.63 -15.65 -15.51
C ASN A 350 -7.31 -15.42 -14.15
N CYS A 351 -7.28 -16.42 -13.25
CA CYS A 351 -7.78 -16.26 -11.89
C CYS A 351 -6.72 -15.81 -10.89
N LEU A 352 -5.43 -15.92 -11.23
CA LEU A 352 -4.31 -15.41 -10.44
C LEU A 352 -3.55 -14.38 -11.27
N TRP A 353 -3.41 -13.15 -10.75
CA TRP A 353 -2.67 -12.06 -11.39
C TRP A 353 -1.52 -11.58 -10.53
N ARG A 354 -0.34 -11.40 -11.15
CA ARG A 354 0.88 -10.89 -10.54
C ARG A 354 1.18 -9.51 -11.13
N VAL A 355 1.07 -8.47 -10.32
CA VAL A 355 1.12 -7.08 -10.82
C VAL A 355 2.37 -6.31 -10.41
N ASP A 356 3.24 -6.88 -9.58
CA ASP A 356 4.55 -6.32 -9.32
C ASP A 356 5.48 -6.67 -10.48
N VAL A 357 5.89 -5.68 -11.24
CA VAL A 357 6.82 -5.81 -12.35
C VAL A 357 8.22 -5.27 -12.04
N GLY A 358 8.45 -4.82 -10.79
CA GLY A 358 9.69 -4.16 -10.40
C GLY A 358 9.88 -2.81 -11.11
N MET A 359 8.80 -2.05 -11.29
CA MET A 359 8.82 -0.79 -12.05
C MET A 359 9.58 0.35 -11.35
N SER A 360 9.85 0.20 -10.06
CA SER A 360 10.57 1.20 -9.28
C SER A 360 12.07 1.17 -9.56
N LYS A 361 12.68 2.35 -9.54
CA LYS A 361 14.15 2.51 -9.53
C LYS A 361 14.81 1.98 -8.25
N ALA A 362 14.04 1.49 -7.27
CA ALA A 362 14.57 0.71 -6.15
C ALA A 362 15.35 -0.54 -6.61
N PHE A 363 15.05 -1.03 -7.80
CA PHE A 363 15.74 -2.16 -8.44
C PHE A 363 16.76 -1.72 -9.49
N GLY A 364 17.29 -0.51 -9.39
CA GLY A 364 18.19 0.11 -10.37
C GLY A 364 17.44 0.83 -11.50
N GLU A 365 18.18 1.50 -12.37
CA GLU A 365 17.59 2.16 -13.53
C GLU A 365 16.97 1.14 -14.50
N CYS A 366 15.86 1.53 -15.11
CA CYS A 366 15.21 0.76 -16.16
C CYS A 366 15.58 1.37 -17.50
N ASP A 367 16.36 0.66 -18.29
CA ASP A 367 16.75 1.08 -19.63
C ASP A 367 15.74 0.62 -20.70
N GLU A 368 16.02 0.92 -21.97
CA GLU A 368 15.13 0.57 -23.10
C GLU A 368 15.00 -0.95 -23.31
N THR A 369 15.95 -1.74 -22.80
CA THR A 369 15.96 -3.20 -22.93
C THR A 369 15.11 -3.87 -21.85
N ASP A 370 14.92 -3.23 -20.71
CA ASP A 370 14.14 -3.70 -19.55
C ASP A 370 12.62 -3.65 -19.77
N ARG A 371 12.16 -4.16 -20.89
CA ARG A 371 10.74 -4.07 -21.30
C ARG A 371 9.77 -4.62 -20.26
N ASN A 372 10.20 -5.59 -19.45
CA ASN A 372 9.36 -6.22 -18.43
C ASN A 372 9.20 -5.35 -17.18
N ARG A 373 10.12 -4.42 -16.92
CA ARG A 373 10.07 -3.48 -15.79
C ARG A 373 9.34 -2.16 -16.08
N LYS A 374 9.08 -1.83 -17.36
CA LYS A 374 8.30 -0.62 -17.69
C LYS A 374 6.97 -0.65 -16.93
N VAL A 375 6.47 0.54 -16.61
CA VAL A 375 5.20 0.66 -15.85
C VAL A 375 4.08 -0.10 -16.54
N GLN A 376 3.45 -1.00 -15.82
CA GLN A 376 2.32 -1.80 -16.26
C GLN A 376 1.25 -1.82 -15.18
N ILE A 377 0.00 -1.83 -15.61
CA ILE A 377 -1.16 -1.91 -14.71
C ILE A 377 -2.17 -2.93 -15.25
N LEU A 378 -2.87 -3.59 -14.35
CA LEU A 378 -3.98 -4.48 -14.71
C LEU A 378 -5.31 -3.72 -14.63
N VAL A 379 -6.09 -3.78 -15.70
CA VAL A 379 -7.47 -3.27 -15.73
C VAL A 379 -8.43 -4.46 -15.77
N ILE A 380 -9.33 -4.55 -14.79
CA ILE A 380 -10.41 -5.52 -14.72
C ILE A 380 -11.72 -4.80 -15.00
N LYS A 381 -12.36 -5.12 -16.13
CA LYS A 381 -13.66 -4.55 -16.52
C LYS A 381 -14.78 -5.54 -16.24
N ASN A 382 -15.87 -5.02 -15.69
CA ASN A 382 -17.08 -5.79 -15.44
C ASN A 382 -16.84 -7.10 -14.67
N ASP A 383 -15.79 -7.11 -13.84
CA ASP A 383 -15.42 -8.26 -12.98
C ASP A 383 -14.93 -9.52 -13.77
N ARG A 384 -14.63 -9.41 -15.07
CA ARG A 384 -14.33 -10.57 -15.95
C ARG A 384 -13.44 -10.32 -17.16
N GLU A 385 -13.25 -9.09 -17.59
CA GLU A 385 -12.43 -8.74 -18.75
C GLU A 385 -11.12 -8.13 -18.28
N PHE A 386 -9.98 -8.57 -18.81
CA PHE A 386 -8.66 -8.17 -18.36
C PHE A 386 -7.91 -7.48 -19.48
N ILE A 387 -7.29 -6.35 -19.15
CA ILE A 387 -6.44 -5.59 -20.06
C ILE A 387 -5.19 -5.21 -19.27
N VAL A 388 -4.02 -5.55 -19.80
CA VAL A 388 -2.75 -5.04 -19.33
C VAL A 388 -2.43 -3.78 -20.11
N LEU A 389 -2.37 -2.64 -19.43
CA LEU A 389 -1.85 -1.40 -20.01
C LEU A 389 -0.38 -1.29 -19.66
N LYS A 390 0.42 -0.84 -20.62
CA LYS A 390 1.86 -0.72 -20.51
C LYS A 390 2.33 0.63 -21.01
N GLU A 391 3.34 1.17 -20.36
CA GLU A 391 4.10 2.33 -20.86
C GLU A 391 4.79 1.98 -22.18
N ASN A 392 4.79 2.91 -23.14
CA ASN A 392 5.43 2.74 -24.45
C ASN A 392 6.95 2.74 -24.35
#